data_b6045c34b0dd4ad17d451c78cb554c80
#
_entry.id   b6045c34b0dd4ad17d451c78cb554c80
#
_cell.length_a   1.000
_cell.length_b   1.000
_cell.length_c   1.000
_cell.angle_alpha   90.00
_cell.angle_beta   90.00
_cell.angle_gamma   90.00
#
_symmetry.space_group_name_H-M   'P 1'
#
loop_
_entity.id
_entity.type
_entity.pdbx_description
1 polymer ?
#
loop_
_entity_poly.entity_id
_entity_poly.type
_entity_poly.pdbx_seq_one_letter_code
_entity_poly.pdbx_strand_id
1 'polypeptide(L)'
;MDKSSEDLPIVSGAIGYVSYDYGMDRMGLDSINEDLVSVPEAVMTFYDCFVVEDCLKKETYLVANGMTGDAQSNIDVMENDIEKYYGRDDRENENIIDRTSEDVQKRKKYNLNVYEECSREEYEDSIRRLKDYITEGDVYVANMTRHIVVDSEKKPLDVFHDLRVSNPSPFGGYLDLGDYQIVSASPERFMQIKDRRVYTRPIKGTRRRGETDREDEALRGELEKSQKEKSELLMIVDLERNDLNRVCRPGSVKVTELFSIEEYATVFHQVANVEGMLQDGEDVMSLLTAAFPGGSVTGAPKR
;
A
#
# COMPACT_ATOMS: atom_id res chain seq x y z
N MET A 1 -1.26 33.05 3.31
CA MET A 1 -0.99 32.68 4.73
C MET A 1 0.01 31.57 4.73
N ASP A 2 1.23 31.84 5.18
CA ASP A 2 2.21 30.76 5.46
C ASP A 2 1.70 29.96 6.67
N LYS A 3 0.89 28.93 6.42
CA LYS A 3 0.71 27.90 7.41
C LYS A 3 2.01 27.09 7.44
N SER A 4 2.55 26.89 8.62
CA SER A 4 3.75 26.06 8.79
C SER A 4 3.48 24.70 8.13
N SER A 5 4.42 24.24 7.34
CA SER A 5 4.39 22.94 6.63
C SER A 5 4.30 21.72 7.58
N GLU A 6 4.32 21.93 8.89
CA GLU A 6 4.38 20.92 9.94
C GLU A 6 3.13 20.02 10.02
N ASP A 7 1.98 20.52 9.52
CA ASP A 7 0.71 19.79 9.61
C ASP A 7 0.34 19.02 8.34
N LEU A 8 1.09 19.17 7.25
CA LEU A 8 0.79 18.48 6.00
C LEU A 8 1.59 17.17 5.88
N PRO A 9 0.98 16.11 5.30
CA PRO A 9 1.65 14.81 5.17
C PRO A 9 2.83 14.84 4.19
N ILE A 10 2.79 15.73 3.22
CA ILE A 10 3.83 15.95 2.23
C ILE A 10 3.83 17.42 1.80
N VAL A 11 5.00 18.01 1.68
CA VAL A 11 5.21 19.37 1.18
C VAL A 11 6.27 19.42 0.08
N SER A 12 7.14 18.42 0.01
CA SER A 12 8.12 18.20 -1.07
C SER A 12 8.58 16.75 -1.06
N GLY A 13 9.13 16.28 -2.16
CA GLY A 13 9.73 14.95 -2.21
C GLY A 13 9.46 14.21 -3.50
N ALA A 14 9.70 12.91 -3.45
CA ALA A 14 9.46 11.99 -4.55
C ALA A 14 8.35 11.01 -4.22
N ILE A 15 7.54 10.70 -5.23
CA ILE A 15 6.55 9.62 -5.21
C ILE A 15 6.96 8.60 -6.26
N GLY A 16 6.88 7.32 -5.93
CA GLY A 16 7.27 6.28 -6.84
C GLY A 16 7.05 4.89 -6.27
N TYR A 17 7.75 3.93 -6.85
CA TYR A 17 7.69 2.54 -6.39
C TYR A 17 9.07 1.87 -6.47
N VAL A 18 9.16 0.76 -5.76
CA VAL A 18 10.28 -0.17 -5.83
C VAL A 18 9.69 -1.56 -6.02
N SER A 19 10.15 -2.28 -7.06
CA SER A 19 9.69 -3.63 -7.37
C SER A 19 10.19 -4.65 -6.34
N TYR A 20 9.55 -5.80 -6.29
CA TYR A 20 10.00 -6.91 -5.47
C TYR A 20 11.39 -7.41 -5.92
N ASP A 21 11.63 -7.46 -7.24
CA ASP A 21 12.88 -7.93 -7.83
C ASP A 21 14.08 -7.07 -7.42
N TYR A 22 13.91 -5.75 -7.30
CA TYR A 22 14.94 -4.88 -6.71
C TYR A 22 15.39 -5.36 -5.32
N GLY A 23 14.44 -5.85 -4.51
CA GLY A 23 14.75 -6.43 -3.20
C GLY A 23 15.51 -7.74 -3.31
N MET A 24 15.17 -8.60 -4.27
CA MET A 24 15.85 -9.86 -4.57
C MET A 24 17.31 -9.63 -4.98
N ASP A 25 17.54 -8.72 -5.94
CA ASP A 25 18.88 -8.34 -6.40
C ASP A 25 19.75 -7.84 -5.24
N ARG A 26 19.22 -6.99 -4.38
CA ARG A 26 19.91 -6.50 -3.17
C ARG A 26 20.24 -7.61 -2.16
N MET A 27 19.55 -8.71 -2.18
CA MET A 27 19.85 -9.91 -1.38
C MET A 27 20.85 -10.85 -2.09
N GLY A 28 21.25 -10.56 -3.32
CA GLY A 28 22.10 -11.42 -4.15
C GLY A 28 21.35 -12.68 -4.62
N LEU A 29 20.05 -12.56 -4.84
CA LEU A 29 19.19 -13.62 -5.36
C LEU A 29 18.78 -13.26 -6.78
N ASP A 30 19.10 -14.13 -7.73
CA ASP A 30 18.65 -13.97 -9.11
C ASP A 30 17.17 -14.40 -9.24
N SER A 31 16.37 -13.60 -9.97
CA SER A 31 15.04 -14.04 -10.36
C SER A 31 15.18 -15.17 -11.40
N ILE A 32 14.52 -16.29 -11.11
CA ILE A 32 14.44 -17.43 -12.05
C ILE A 32 13.20 -17.34 -12.96
N ASN A 33 12.32 -16.40 -12.67
CA ASN A 33 11.08 -16.19 -13.42
C ASN A 33 11.32 -15.22 -14.58
N GLU A 34 10.54 -15.40 -15.64
CA GLU A 34 10.53 -14.48 -16.78
C GLU A 34 9.90 -13.14 -16.36
N ASP A 35 10.50 -12.04 -16.80
CA ASP A 35 9.91 -10.70 -16.60
C ASP A 35 8.77 -10.51 -17.62
N LEU A 36 7.54 -10.64 -17.16
CA LEU A 36 6.33 -10.53 -17.98
C LEU A 36 5.88 -9.09 -18.23
N VAL A 37 6.38 -8.12 -17.48
CA VAL A 37 5.82 -6.75 -17.48
C VAL A 37 6.80 -5.73 -18.04
N SER A 38 8.10 -5.98 -17.98
CA SER A 38 9.18 -5.13 -18.53
C SER A 38 9.08 -3.67 -18.07
N VAL A 39 8.86 -3.44 -16.77
CA VAL A 39 8.87 -2.11 -16.17
C VAL A 39 10.14 -1.89 -15.35
N PRO A 40 10.61 -0.65 -15.16
CA PRO A 40 11.76 -0.38 -14.31
C PRO A 40 11.58 -0.93 -12.90
N GLU A 41 12.64 -1.45 -12.30
CA GLU A 41 12.61 -1.98 -10.93
C GLU A 41 12.35 -0.92 -9.86
N ALA A 42 12.71 0.32 -10.12
CA ALA A 42 12.41 1.43 -9.23
C ALA A 42 12.23 2.73 -10.03
N VAL A 43 11.22 3.50 -9.66
CA VAL A 43 10.96 4.82 -10.22
C VAL A 43 10.66 5.77 -9.08
N MET A 44 11.32 6.94 -9.07
CA MET A 44 11.07 8.03 -8.13
C MET A 44 10.93 9.33 -8.89
N THR A 45 9.73 9.87 -8.92
CA THR A 45 9.41 11.16 -9.56
C THR A 45 9.35 12.25 -8.51
N PHE A 46 10.19 13.27 -8.67
CA PHE A 46 10.21 14.43 -7.77
C PHE A 46 9.14 15.44 -8.19
N TYR A 47 8.32 15.83 -7.23
CA TYR A 47 7.24 16.79 -7.42
C TYR A 47 7.54 18.08 -6.67
N ASP A 48 7.31 19.19 -7.34
CA ASP A 48 7.44 20.55 -6.79
C ASP A 48 6.09 21.07 -6.28
N CYS A 49 5.00 20.59 -6.89
CA CYS A 49 3.65 21.06 -6.63
C CYS A 49 2.76 19.90 -6.16
N PHE A 50 1.92 20.18 -5.17
CA PHE A 50 0.95 19.22 -4.62
C PHE A 50 -0.40 19.88 -4.38
N VAL A 51 -1.47 19.13 -4.63
CA VAL A 51 -2.80 19.41 -4.09
C VAL A 51 -3.01 18.38 -2.97
N VAL A 52 -3.20 18.86 -1.75
CA VAL A 52 -3.41 18.02 -0.57
C VAL A 52 -4.81 18.27 -0.03
N GLU A 53 -5.62 17.24 0.03
CA GLU A 53 -6.98 17.28 0.57
C GLU A 53 -7.03 16.62 1.96
N ASP A 54 -7.41 17.39 2.99
CA ASP A 54 -7.74 16.86 4.32
C ASP A 54 -9.24 16.56 4.37
N CYS A 55 -9.60 15.31 4.11
CA CYS A 55 -11.00 14.86 4.07
C CYS A 55 -11.70 14.97 5.44
N LEU A 56 -10.97 14.98 6.56
CA LEU A 56 -11.54 15.12 7.90
C LEU A 56 -11.87 16.58 8.20
N LYS A 57 -10.96 17.48 7.88
CA LYS A 57 -11.16 18.93 8.04
C LYS A 57 -11.96 19.54 6.90
N LYS A 58 -12.10 18.83 5.75
CA LYS A 58 -12.67 19.34 4.49
C LYS A 58 -11.93 20.58 4.01
N GLU A 59 -10.62 20.53 4.06
CA GLU A 59 -9.73 21.61 3.63
C GLU A 59 -8.82 21.08 2.51
N THR A 60 -8.61 21.92 1.49
CA THR A 60 -7.69 21.65 0.38
C THR A 60 -6.53 22.64 0.44
N TYR A 61 -5.33 22.13 0.30
CA TYR A 61 -4.09 22.92 0.32
C TYR A 61 -3.39 22.81 -1.01
N LEU A 62 -2.93 23.94 -1.52
CA LEU A 62 -2.02 24.03 -2.65
C LEU A 62 -0.61 24.27 -2.11
N VAL A 63 0.33 23.43 -2.50
CA VAL A 63 1.71 23.46 -2.03
C VAL A 63 2.64 23.58 -3.22
N ALA A 64 3.54 24.55 -3.21
CA ALA A 64 4.61 24.71 -4.19
C ALA A 64 5.91 25.06 -3.48
N ASN A 65 7.02 24.42 -3.87
CA ASN A 65 8.32 24.57 -3.23
C ASN A 65 9.28 25.49 -3.99
N GLY A 66 8.95 25.85 -5.22
CA GLY A 66 9.77 26.73 -6.04
C GLY A 66 11.03 26.07 -6.60
N MET A 67 11.04 24.75 -6.76
CA MET A 67 12.16 24.00 -7.36
C MET A 67 12.19 24.14 -8.89
N THR A 68 11.01 24.20 -9.51
CA THR A 68 10.86 24.28 -10.98
C THR A 68 10.50 25.68 -11.47
N GLY A 69 10.31 26.65 -10.57
CA GLY A 69 9.94 28.03 -10.88
C GLY A 69 9.63 28.81 -9.62
N ASP A 70 9.02 30.00 -9.79
CA ASP A 70 8.56 30.79 -8.66
C ASP A 70 7.36 30.09 -7.99
N ALA A 71 7.44 29.88 -6.68
CA ALA A 71 6.42 29.14 -5.92
C ALA A 71 5.03 29.78 -6.02
N GLN A 72 4.96 31.13 -5.99
CA GLN A 72 3.68 31.82 -6.10
C GLN A 72 3.08 31.64 -7.51
N SER A 73 3.89 31.74 -8.56
CA SER A 73 3.44 31.49 -9.92
C SER A 73 2.91 30.06 -10.10
N ASN A 74 3.54 29.07 -9.47
CA ASN A 74 3.07 27.69 -9.49
C ASN A 74 1.73 27.53 -8.76
N ILE A 75 1.54 28.20 -7.64
CA ILE A 75 0.23 28.25 -6.92
C ILE A 75 -0.84 28.88 -7.83
N ASP A 76 -0.56 30.04 -8.46
CA ASP A 76 -1.51 30.72 -9.33
C ASP A 76 -1.95 29.84 -10.52
N VAL A 77 -1.02 29.06 -11.08
CA VAL A 77 -1.31 28.08 -12.14
C VAL A 77 -2.24 26.97 -11.64
N MET A 78 -1.94 26.39 -10.47
CA MET A 78 -2.80 25.35 -9.89
C MET A 78 -4.20 25.87 -9.56
N GLU A 79 -4.33 27.09 -8.99
CA GLU A 79 -5.62 27.73 -8.73
C GLU A 79 -6.43 27.91 -10.04
N ASN A 80 -5.78 28.47 -11.06
CA ASN A 80 -6.44 28.68 -12.35
C ASN A 80 -6.92 27.36 -12.99
N ASP A 81 -6.14 26.28 -12.89
CA ASP A 81 -6.50 24.98 -13.45
C ASP A 81 -7.66 24.34 -12.67
N ILE A 82 -7.69 24.48 -11.34
CA ILE A 82 -8.80 24.04 -10.49
C ILE A 82 -10.06 24.85 -10.81
N GLU A 83 -9.97 26.18 -10.91
CA GLU A 83 -11.12 27.04 -11.25
C GLU A 83 -11.67 26.72 -12.64
N LYS A 84 -10.83 26.49 -13.64
CA LYS A 84 -11.27 26.08 -14.97
C LYS A 84 -11.96 24.71 -14.95
N TYR A 85 -11.54 23.80 -14.08
CA TYR A 85 -12.16 22.49 -13.93
C TYR A 85 -13.54 22.60 -13.30
N TYR A 86 -13.68 23.32 -12.19
CA TYR A 86 -14.97 23.56 -11.51
C TYR A 86 -15.89 24.52 -12.26
N GLY A 87 -15.35 25.41 -13.11
CA GLY A 87 -16.15 26.32 -13.95
C GLY A 87 -16.70 25.71 -15.23
N ARG A 88 -16.36 24.46 -15.56
CA ARG A 88 -16.98 23.70 -16.64
C ARG A 88 -18.34 23.20 -16.18
N ASP A 89 -19.36 23.38 -17.02
CA ASP A 89 -20.78 23.06 -16.76
C ASP A 89 -20.92 21.68 -16.09
N ASP A 90 -21.55 21.63 -14.91
CA ASP A 90 -21.67 20.46 -14.02
C ASP A 90 -22.16 19.18 -14.72
N ARG A 91 -22.82 19.32 -15.90
CA ARG A 91 -23.38 18.19 -16.65
C ARG A 91 -22.35 17.22 -17.26
N GLU A 92 -21.11 17.65 -17.47
CA GLU A 92 -20.04 16.75 -17.90
C GLU A 92 -19.30 16.11 -16.70
N ASN A 93 -19.36 16.75 -15.53
CA ASN A 93 -18.68 16.30 -14.31
C ASN A 93 -19.54 15.35 -13.46
N GLU A 94 -20.86 15.36 -13.56
CA GLU A 94 -21.75 14.42 -12.84
C GLU A 94 -21.40 12.95 -13.09
N ASN A 95 -20.74 12.62 -14.20
CA ASN A 95 -20.31 11.25 -14.51
C ASN A 95 -19.02 10.82 -13.81
N ILE A 96 -18.29 11.71 -13.15
CA ILE A 96 -16.97 11.39 -12.56
C ILE A 96 -17.06 11.26 -11.03
N ILE A 97 -17.94 12.00 -10.37
CA ILE A 97 -17.89 12.21 -8.91
C ILE A 97 -18.85 11.31 -8.13
N ASP A 98 -19.93 10.83 -8.74
CA ASP A 98 -21.02 10.15 -8.00
C ASP A 98 -21.19 8.67 -8.36
N ARG A 99 -20.08 7.92 -8.53
CA ARG A 99 -20.15 6.46 -8.62
C ARG A 99 -20.37 5.90 -7.23
N THR A 100 -21.61 5.53 -6.94
CA THR A 100 -21.95 4.83 -5.71
C THR A 100 -21.50 3.35 -5.79
N SER A 101 -21.35 2.71 -4.63
CA SER A 101 -21.08 1.26 -4.57
C SER A 101 -22.11 0.42 -5.33
N GLU A 102 -23.36 0.92 -5.48
CA GLU A 102 -24.42 0.28 -6.27
C GLU A 102 -24.14 0.35 -7.78
N ASP A 103 -23.55 1.43 -8.28
CA ASP A 103 -23.20 1.57 -9.70
C ASP A 103 -22.04 0.66 -10.08
N VAL A 104 -21.10 0.47 -9.18
CA VAL A 104 -19.98 -0.47 -9.35
C VAL A 104 -20.49 -1.92 -9.32
N GLN A 105 -21.52 -2.23 -8.53
CA GLN A 105 -22.11 -3.57 -8.45
C GLN A 105 -23.01 -3.90 -9.65
N LYS A 106 -23.60 -2.94 -10.35
CA LYS A 106 -24.34 -3.14 -11.61
C LYS A 106 -23.43 -3.43 -12.81
N ARG A 107 -22.39 -4.22 -12.61
CA ARG A 107 -21.38 -4.53 -13.64
C ARG A 107 -22.03 -5.15 -14.86
N LYS A 108 -21.83 -4.50 -16.02
CA LYS A 108 -21.94 -5.19 -17.32
C LYS A 108 -20.99 -6.38 -17.27
N LYS A 109 -21.46 -7.59 -17.59
CA LYS A 109 -20.58 -8.72 -17.87
C LYS A 109 -19.73 -8.35 -19.08
N TYR A 110 -18.49 -7.97 -18.83
CA TYR A 110 -17.50 -7.85 -19.90
C TYR A 110 -17.02 -9.26 -20.23
N ASN A 111 -16.99 -9.59 -21.51
CA ASN A 111 -16.23 -10.75 -21.98
C ASN A 111 -14.76 -10.32 -21.96
N LEU A 112 -14.09 -10.58 -20.85
CA LEU A 112 -12.67 -10.30 -20.71
C LEU A 112 -11.88 -11.54 -21.14
N ASN A 113 -10.87 -11.34 -21.97
CA ASN A 113 -9.85 -12.35 -22.18
C ASN A 113 -8.96 -12.35 -20.94
N VAL A 114 -8.92 -13.47 -20.25
CA VAL A 114 -8.12 -13.66 -19.04
C VAL A 114 -7.03 -14.68 -19.34
N TYR A 115 -5.80 -14.30 -19.10
CA TYR A 115 -4.62 -15.16 -19.26
C TYR A 115 -4.01 -15.39 -17.88
N GLU A 116 -3.85 -16.64 -17.51
CA GLU A 116 -3.25 -17.06 -16.25
C GLU A 116 -1.82 -17.55 -16.52
N GLU A 117 -0.87 -17.12 -15.69
CA GLU A 117 0.54 -17.51 -15.78
C GLU A 117 0.75 -19.01 -15.55
N CYS A 118 -0.04 -19.62 -14.67
CA CYS A 118 0.02 -21.04 -14.38
C CYS A 118 -1.38 -21.64 -14.27
N SER A 119 -1.48 -22.91 -14.59
CA SER A 119 -2.70 -23.67 -14.39
C SER A 119 -3.04 -23.83 -12.91
N ARG A 120 -4.28 -24.16 -12.63
CA ARG A 120 -4.71 -24.50 -11.27
C ARG A 120 -3.90 -25.67 -10.69
N GLU A 121 -3.61 -26.67 -11.48
CA GLU A 121 -2.86 -27.87 -11.05
C GLU A 121 -1.42 -27.51 -10.66
N GLU A 122 -0.73 -26.72 -11.47
CA GLU A 122 0.63 -26.23 -11.17
C GLU A 122 0.66 -25.37 -9.90
N TYR A 123 -0.35 -24.51 -9.71
CA TYR A 123 -0.46 -23.72 -8.49
C TYR A 123 -0.70 -24.60 -7.25
N GLU A 124 -1.60 -25.58 -7.33
CA GLU A 124 -1.88 -26.53 -6.24
C GLU A 124 -0.67 -27.41 -5.92
N ASP A 125 0.12 -27.80 -6.91
CA ASP A 125 1.38 -28.54 -6.71
C ASP A 125 2.44 -27.69 -6.01
N SER A 126 2.54 -26.42 -6.38
CA SER A 126 3.43 -25.48 -5.70
C SER A 126 3.05 -25.28 -4.23
N ILE A 127 1.75 -25.15 -3.94
CA ILE A 127 1.24 -25.08 -2.56
C ILE A 127 1.54 -26.35 -1.78
N ARG A 128 1.43 -27.54 -2.40
CA ARG A 128 1.78 -28.81 -1.73
C ARG A 128 3.23 -28.83 -1.33
N ARG A 129 4.15 -28.50 -2.25
CA ARG A 129 5.60 -28.41 -1.96
C ARG A 129 5.93 -27.39 -0.87
N LEU A 130 5.27 -26.21 -0.88
CA LEU A 130 5.45 -25.24 0.20
C LEU A 130 5.01 -25.78 1.57
N LYS A 131 3.92 -26.55 1.61
CA LYS A 131 3.47 -27.20 2.86
C LYS A 131 4.46 -28.27 3.35
N ASP A 132 5.13 -28.96 2.44
CA ASP A 132 6.18 -29.92 2.79
C ASP A 132 7.38 -29.18 3.41
N TYR A 133 7.87 -28.09 2.81
CA TYR A 133 8.94 -27.26 3.38
C TYR A 133 8.57 -26.67 4.76
N ILE A 134 7.30 -26.29 4.96
CA ILE A 134 6.84 -25.85 6.29
C ILE A 134 6.88 -26.99 7.29
N THR A 135 6.49 -28.21 6.87
CA THR A 135 6.49 -29.38 7.74
C THR A 135 7.91 -29.85 8.09
N GLU A 136 8.85 -29.73 7.16
CA GLU A 136 10.26 -30.02 7.33
C GLU A 136 11.00 -28.96 8.16
N GLY A 137 10.40 -27.77 8.29
CA GLY A 137 10.94 -26.66 9.08
C GLY A 137 11.88 -25.73 8.31
N ASP A 138 11.94 -25.85 6.99
CA ASP A 138 12.75 -24.99 6.12
C ASP A 138 12.18 -23.56 6.05
N VAL A 139 10.85 -23.45 6.04
CA VAL A 139 10.15 -22.16 6.07
C VAL A 139 9.02 -22.19 7.10
N TYR A 140 8.69 -21.04 7.68
CA TYR A 140 7.55 -20.89 8.60
C TYR A 140 6.30 -20.38 7.90
N VAL A 141 6.49 -19.49 6.93
CA VAL A 141 5.41 -18.90 6.12
C VAL A 141 5.98 -18.50 4.76
N ALA A 142 5.17 -18.65 3.73
CA ALA A 142 5.45 -18.12 2.39
C ALA A 142 4.16 -17.62 1.74
N ASN A 143 4.29 -16.58 0.91
CA ASN A 143 3.18 -16.05 0.13
C ASN A 143 3.36 -16.49 -1.33
N MET A 144 2.56 -17.45 -1.77
CA MET A 144 2.56 -17.90 -3.16
C MET A 144 1.70 -16.95 -4.00
N THR A 145 2.33 -16.26 -4.92
CA THR A 145 1.67 -15.30 -5.82
C THR A 145 1.54 -15.86 -7.23
N ARG A 146 0.68 -15.29 -8.04
CA ARG A 146 0.55 -15.55 -9.47
C ARG A 146 0.09 -14.29 -10.19
N HIS A 147 0.43 -14.17 -11.46
CA HIS A 147 -0.08 -13.11 -12.35
C HIS A 147 -1.38 -13.55 -13.01
N ILE A 148 -2.26 -12.58 -13.19
CA ILE A 148 -3.46 -12.70 -14.02
C ILE A 148 -3.45 -11.51 -14.97
N VAL A 149 -3.36 -11.78 -16.26
CA VAL A 149 -3.40 -10.77 -17.31
C VAL A 149 -4.81 -10.68 -17.85
N VAL A 150 -5.32 -9.47 -17.99
CA VAL A 150 -6.69 -9.22 -18.46
C VAL A 150 -6.67 -8.15 -19.54
N ASP A 151 -7.18 -8.49 -20.72
CA ASP A 151 -7.45 -7.49 -21.76
C ASP A 151 -8.63 -6.62 -21.33
N SER A 152 -8.44 -5.32 -21.31
CA SER A 152 -9.49 -4.38 -20.90
C SER A 152 -9.41 -3.08 -21.70
N GLU A 153 -10.56 -2.60 -22.15
CA GLU A 153 -10.70 -1.27 -22.76
C GLU A 153 -10.89 -0.16 -21.71
N LYS A 154 -10.98 -0.53 -20.43
CA LYS A 154 -11.20 0.41 -19.34
C LYS A 154 -9.93 1.19 -19.07
N LYS A 155 -10.06 2.51 -18.99
CA LYS A 155 -8.91 3.36 -18.67
C LYS A 155 -8.40 3.06 -17.25
N PRO A 156 -7.08 3.02 -17.01
CA PRO A 156 -6.51 2.75 -15.68
C PRO A 156 -7.02 3.66 -14.58
N LEU A 157 -7.25 4.94 -14.86
CA LEU A 157 -7.83 5.87 -13.90
C LEU A 157 -9.27 5.50 -13.50
N ASP A 158 -10.09 5.01 -14.45
CA ASP A 158 -11.44 4.50 -14.14
C ASP A 158 -11.38 3.23 -13.27
N VAL A 159 -10.38 2.39 -13.47
CA VAL A 159 -10.13 1.22 -12.61
C VAL A 159 -9.79 1.68 -11.19
N PHE A 160 -8.94 2.69 -11.06
CA PHE A 160 -8.60 3.27 -9.76
C PHE A 160 -9.83 3.86 -9.04
N HIS A 161 -10.67 4.61 -9.76
CA HIS A 161 -11.91 5.15 -9.21
C HIS A 161 -12.86 4.04 -8.71
N ASP A 162 -13.04 2.98 -9.49
CA ASP A 162 -13.87 1.86 -9.05
C ASP A 162 -13.29 1.15 -7.81
N LEU A 163 -11.96 1.01 -7.74
CA LEU A 163 -11.31 0.45 -6.56
C LEU A 163 -11.48 1.32 -5.33
N ARG A 164 -11.36 2.64 -5.46
CA ARG A 164 -11.61 3.57 -4.33
C ARG A 164 -13.02 3.47 -3.77
N VAL A 165 -14.01 3.19 -4.62
CA VAL A 165 -15.40 3.05 -4.20
C VAL A 165 -15.68 1.65 -3.61
N SER A 166 -15.18 0.60 -4.27
CA SER A 166 -15.48 -0.80 -3.89
C SER A 166 -14.58 -1.35 -2.80
N ASN A 167 -13.37 -0.85 -2.69
CA ASN A 167 -12.34 -1.28 -1.74
C ASN A 167 -11.47 -0.09 -1.30
N PRO A 168 -12.03 0.86 -0.55
CA PRO A 168 -11.28 2.02 -0.06
C PRO A 168 -10.13 1.55 0.82
N SER A 169 -8.91 1.85 0.39
CA SER A 169 -7.69 1.43 1.07
C SER A 169 -6.86 2.66 1.48
N PRO A 170 -6.32 2.69 2.72
CA PRO A 170 -5.65 3.88 3.25
C PRO A 170 -4.32 4.21 2.54
N PHE A 171 -3.73 3.23 1.84
CA PHE A 171 -2.49 3.38 1.07
C PHE A 171 -2.70 3.08 -0.41
N GLY A 172 -3.93 3.25 -0.90
CA GLY A 172 -4.24 3.18 -2.32
C GLY A 172 -3.57 4.32 -3.10
N GLY A 173 -3.19 4.06 -4.34
CA GLY A 173 -2.53 5.03 -5.19
C GLY A 173 -2.72 4.76 -6.68
N TYR A 174 -2.60 5.83 -7.45
CA TYR A 174 -2.52 5.82 -8.90
C TYR A 174 -1.26 6.56 -9.33
N LEU A 175 -0.40 5.89 -10.07
CA LEU A 175 0.79 6.49 -10.65
C LEU A 175 0.68 6.41 -12.18
N ASP A 176 0.74 7.56 -12.84
CA ASP A 176 0.86 7.65 -14.29
C ASP A 176 2.32 7.92 -14.64
N LEU A 177 2.96 6.97 -15.28
CA LEU A 177 4.37 7.02 -15.64
C LEU A 177 4.56 7.13 -17.17
N GLY A 178 3.49 7.52 -17.88
CA GLY A 178 3.46 7.70 -19.33
C GLY A 178 3.19 6.38 -20.07
N ASP A 179 4.19 5.55 -20.24
CA ASP A 179 4.06 4.29 -21.00
C ASP A 179 3.25 3.22 -20.26
N TYR A 180 3.15 3.31 -18.95
CA TYR A 180 2.38 2.41 -18.09
C TYR A 180 1.84 3.12 -16.86
N GLN A 181 0.81 2.55 -16.24
CA GLN A 181 0.20 3.07 -15.02
C GLN A 181 0.17 1.99 -13.94
N ILE A 182 0.37 2.42 -12.70
CA ILE A 182 0.24 1.57 -11.52
C ILE A 182 -1.03 1.96 -10.78
N VAL A 183 -1.90 0.97 -10.55
CA VAL A 183 -3.13 1.11 -9.77
C VAL A 183 -3.00 0.24 -8.53
N SER A 184 -3.01 0.85 -7.35
CA SER A 184 -2.83 0.16 -6.07
C SER A 184 -4.01 0.38 -5.14
N ALA A 185 -4.43 -0.68 -4.43
CA ALA A 185 -5.40 -0.65 -3.35
C ALA A 185 -4.78 -1.29 -2.10
N SER A 186 -3.59 -0.82 -1.70
CA SER A 186 -2.86 -1.38 -0.56
C SER A 186 -3.51 -1.00 0.77
N PRO A 187 -3.82 -1.96 1.65
CA PRO A 187 -4.32 -1.69 2.98
C PRO A 187 -3.21 -1.45 4.01
N GLU A 188 -1.96 -1.80 3.71
CA GLU A 188 -0.90 -1.94 4.70
C GLU A 188 0.17 -0.88 4.55
N ARG A 189 0.57 -0.30 5.68
CA ARG A 189 1.72 0.60 5.77
C ARG A 189 3.00 -0.22 5.82
N PHE A 190 3.85 -0.07 4.79
CA PHE A 190 5.18 -0.65 4.85
C PHE A 190 6.02 0.02 5.94
N MET A 191 6.40 1.29 5.74
CA MET A 191 7.20 2.07 6.70
C MET A 191 6.80 3.54 6.64
N GLN A 192 6.93 4.23 7.77
CA GLN A 192 6.85 5.68 7.85
C GLN A 192 8.02 6.19 8.67
N ILE A 193 8.65 7.27 8.22
CA ILE A 193 9.65 8.00 8.99
C ILE A 193 9.11 9.40 9.26
N LYS A 194 9.09 9.80 10.53
CA LYS A 194 8.82 11.19 10.93
C LYS A 194 9.75 11.55 12.08
N ASP A 195 10.48 12.65 11.94
CA ASP A 195 11.45 13.13 12.96
C ASP A 195 12.44 12.03 13.41
N ARG A 196 12.99 11.29 12.44
CA ARG A 196 13.89 10.14 12.64
C ARG A 196 13.25 8.93 13.33
N ARG A 197 11.98 8.98 13.71
CA ARG A 197 11.23 7.86 14.24
C ARG A 197 10.62 7.06 13.09
N VAL A 198 10.87 5.77 13.08
CA VAL A 198 10.33 4.81 12.12
C VAL A 198 9.11 4.14 12.74
N TYR A 199 8.09 3.96 11.93
CA TYR A 199 6.88 3.21 12.27
C TYR A 199 6.59 2.18 11.18
N THR A 200 6.20 0.98 11.59
CA THR A 200 5.60 -0.01 10.72
C THR A 200 4.33 -0.55 11.37
N ARG A 201 3.34 -0.94 10.53
CA ARG A 201 2.04 -1.37 11.05
C ARG A 201 1.55 -2.61 10.30
N PRO A 202 2.11 -3.78 10.62
CA PRO A 202 1.74 -5.04 9.98
C PRO A 202 0.30 -5.44 10.30
N ILE A 203 -0.32 -6.08 9.32
CA ILE A 203 -1.68 -6.61 9.39
C ILE A 203 -1.62 -8.12 9.22
N LYS A 204 -2.23 -8.87 10.14
CA LYS A 204 -2.58 -10.28 9.96
C LYS A 204 -3.94 -10.55 10.58
N GLY A 205 -4.73 -11.34 9.86
CA GLY A 205 -6.10 -11.57 10.24
C GLY A 205 -7.06 -10.51 9.72
N THR A 206 -8.04 -10.99 8.97
CA THR A 206 -9.09 -10.15 8.39
C THR A 206 -10.42 -10.85 8.54
N ARG A 207 -11.47 -10.11 8.88
CA ARG A 207 -12.85 -10.54 8.82
C ARG A 207 -13.68 -9.48 8.09
N ARG A 208 -14.66 -9.93 7.32
CA ARG A 208 -15.63 -9.02 6.70
C ARG A 208 -16.48 -8.32 7.76
N ARG A 209 -17.10 -7.21 7.39
CA ARG A 209 -18.14 -6.60 8.22
C ARG A 209 -19.39 -7.47 8.22
N GLY A 210 -20.14 -7.44 9.30
CA GLY A 210 -21.43 -8.10 9.43
C GLY A 210 -22.55 -7.32 8.72
N GLU A 211 -23.59 -8.03 8.30
CA GLU A 211 -24.80 -7.42 7.73
C GLU A 211 -25.72 -6.84 8.83
N THR A 212 -25.51 -7.24 10.08
CA THR A 212 -26.21 -6.76 11.26
C THR A 212 -25.20 -6.47 12.37
N ASP A 213 -25.53 -5.57 13.31
CA ASP A 213 -24.67 -5.25 14.45
C ASP A 213 -24.27 -6.49 15.26
N ARG A 214 -25.16 -7.45 15.40
CA ARG A 214 -24.89 -8.70 16.11
C ARG A 214 -23.87 -9.58 15.37
N GLU A 215 -23.98 -9.66 14.06
CA GLU A 215 -23.03 -10.42 13.23
C GLU A 215 -21.67 -9.69 13.20
N ASP A 216 -21.68 -8.37 13.10
CA ASP A 216 -20.49 -7.54 13.10
C ASP A 216 -19.67 -7.73 14.37
N GLU A 217 -20.31 -7.65 15.53
CA GLU A 217 -19.69 -7.90 16.83
C GLU A 217 -19.18 -9.35 16.97
N ALA A 218 -19.90 -10.33 16.43
CA ALA A 218 -19.47 -11.72 16.44
C ALA A 218 -18.20 -11.94 15.59
N LEU A 219 -18.14 -11.38 14.39
CA LEU A 219 -16.98 -11.46 13.50
C LEU A 219 -15.76 -10.72 14.07
N ARG A 220 -15.97 -9.56 14.66
CA ARG A 220 -14.94 -8.82 15.41
C ARG A 220 -14.39 -9.66 16.56
N GLY A 221 -15.28 -10.22 17.38
CA GLY A 221 -14.90 -11.06 18.53
C GLY A 221 -14.23 -12.38 18.14
N GLU A 222 -14.57 -12.96 16.98
CA GLU A 222 -13.89 -14.12 16.41
C GLU A 222 -12.43 -13.76 16.07
N LEU A 223 -12.22 -12.64 15.37
CA LEU A 223 -10.88 -12.16 15.01
C LEU A 223 -10.04 -11.89 16.26
N GLU A 224 -10.60 -11.19 17.24
CA GLU A 224 -9.93 -10.84 18.49
C GLU A 224 -9.46 -12.07 19.28
N LYS A 225 -10.19 -13.19 19.20
CA LYS A 225 -9.89 -14.43 19.92
C LYS A 225 -9.04 -15.42 19.13
N SER A 226 -8.83 -15.19 17.83
CA SER A 226 -8.13 -16.12 16.95
C SER A 226 -6.67 -16.28 17.34
N GLN A 227 -6.30 -17.45 17.87
CA GLN A 227 -4.92 -17.76 18.21
C GLN A 227 -4.03 -17.91 16.97
N LYS A 228 -4.59 -18.39 15.86
CA LYS A 228 -3.88 -18.50 14.58
C LYS A 228 -3.42 -17.13 14.12
N GLU A 229 -4.34 -16.18 13.99
CA GLU A 229 -4.06 -14.83 13.51
C GLU A 229 -3.06 -14.10 14.44
N LYS A 230 -3.20 -14.27 15.76
CA LYS A 230 -2.25 -13.73 16.73
C LYS A 230 -0.85 -14.30 16.55
N SER A 231 -0.72 -15.60 16.34
CA SER A 231 0.58 -16.24 16.12
C SER A 231 1.24 -15.76 14.83
N GLU A 232 0.47 -15.64 13.76
CA GLU A 232 0.96 -15.10 12.47
C GLU A 232 1.40 -13.64 12.62
N LEU A 233 0.60 -12.80 13.27
CA LEU A 233 0.95 -11.40 13.50
C LEU A 233 2.22 -11.26 14.37
N LEU A 234 2.33 -12.05 15.43
CA LEU A 234 3.50 -12.02 16.31
C LEU A 234 4.79 -12.36 15.56
N MET A 235 4.74 -13.34 14.65
CA MET A 235 5.88 -13.69 13.81
C MET A 235 6.30 -12.54 12.89
N ILE A 236 5.34 -11.86 12.26
CA ILE A 236 5.65 -10.70 11.40
C ILE A 236 6.21 -9.54 12.23
N VAL A 237 5.64 -9.28 13.40
CA VAL A 237 6.16 -8.28 14.35
C VAL A 237 7.63 -8.57 14.70
N ASP A 238 8.00 -9.83 14.89
CA ASP A 238 9.39 -10.18 15.22
C ASP A 238 10.33 -9.98 14.02
N LEU A 239 9.88 -10.32 12.80
CA LEU A 239 10.62 -10.02 11.57
C LEU A 239 10.86 -8.52 11.40
N GLU A 240 9.82 -7.70 11.56
CA GLU A 240 9.94 -6.24 11.41
C GLU A 240 10.76 -5.61 12.52
N ARG A 241 10.69 -6.11 13.74
CA ARG A 241 11.61 -5.72 14.82
C ARG A 241 13.06 -6.03 14.47
N ASN A 242 13.32 -7.19 13.88
CA ASN A 242 14.66 -7.56 13.44
C ASN A 242 15.17 -6.60 12.34
N ASP A 243 14.33 -6.29 11.35
CA ASP A 243 14.68 -5.33 10.30
C ASP A 243 14.99 -3.93 10.88
N LEU A 244 14.13 -3.42 11.75
CA LEU A 244 14.33 -2.12 12.39
C LEU A 244 15.58 -2.08 13.29
N ASN A 245 15.90 -3.17 14.01
CA ASN A 245 17.09 -3.23 14.86
C ASN A 245 18.41 -3.09 14.10
N ARG A 246 18.41 -3.30 12.77
CA ARG A 246 19.60 -3.12 11.93
C ARG A 246 19.99 -1.65 11.73
N VAL A 247 19.03 -0.74 11.82
CA VAL A 247 19.20 0.69 11.49
C VAL A 247 18.73 1.63 12.60
N CYS A 248 18.05 1.11 13.61
CA CYS A 248 17.60 1.90 14.74
C CYS A 248 18.58 1.84 15.93
N ARG A 249 18.55 2.85 16.77
CA ARG A 249 19.36 2.92 18.00
C ARG A 249 19.08 1.69 18.87
N PRO A 250 20.11 1.04 19.43
CA PRO A 250 19.92 -0.11 20.33
C PRO A 250 18.93 0.20 21.45
N GLY A 251 17.96 -0.70 21.65
CA GLY A 251 16.92 -0.58 22.69
C GLY A 251 15.79 0.41 22.36
N SER A 252 15.81 1.07 21.17
CA SER A 252 14.72 1.98 20.77
C SER A 252 13.56 1.26 20.09
N VAL A 253 13.77 0.07 19.53
CA VAL A 253 12.73 -0.69 18.85
C VAL A 253 11.75 -1.27 19.86
N LYS A 254 10.47 -0.89 19.74
CA LYS A 254 9.39 -1.27 20.67
C LYS A 254 8.13 -1.65 19.89
N VAL A 255 7.39 -2.58 20.45
CA VAL A 255 6.01 -2.87 20.06
C VAL A 255 5.12 -2.01 20.95
N THR A 256 4.49 -1.01 20.38
CA THR A 256 3.67 -0.05 21.14
C THR A 256 2.20 -0.42 21.13
N GLU A 257 1.80 -1.27 20.17
CA GLU A 257 0.45 -1.80 20.05
C GLU A 257 0.53 -3.22 19.50
N LEU A 258 -0.24 -4.14 20.06
CA LEU A 258 -0.23 -5.56 19.66
C LEU A 258 -1.65 -6.14 19.74
N PHE A 259 -2.06 -6.82 18.66
CA PHE A 259 -3.37 -7.46 18.49
C PHE A 259 -4.57 -6.51 18.54
N SER A 260 -4.39 -5.26 18.19
CA SER A 260 -5.49 -4.30 18.11
C SER A 260 -6.37 -4.59 16.89
N ILE A 261 -7.66 -4.30 17.01
CA ILE A 261 -8.60 -4.41 15.90
C ILE A 261 -8.84 -3.04 15.30
N GLU A 262 -8.57 -2.90 14.02
CA GLU A 262 -8.95 -1.74 13.21
C GLU A 262 -10.22 -2.05 12.43
N GLU A 263 -11.12 -1.07 12.43
CA GLU A 263 -12.42 -1.16 11.77
C GLU A 263 -12.41 -0.31 10.51
N TYR A 264 -12.59 -0.96 9.37
CA TYR A 264 -12.75 -0.31 8.08
C TYR A 264 -14.18 -0.49 7.57
N ALA A 265 -14.52 0.23 6.51
CA ALA A 265 -15.87 0.17 5.94
C ALA A 265 -16.29 -1.25 5.52
N THR A 266 -15.37 -2.07 5.05
CA THR A 266 -15.62 -3.40 4.49
C THR A 266 -15.07 -4.55 5.31
N VAL A 267 -14.12 -4.29 6.21
CA VAL A 267 -13.39 -5.33 6.95
C VAL A 267 -12.95 -4.88 8.34
N PHE A 268 -12.69 -5.87 9.20
CA PHE A 268 -11.86 -5.75 10.40
C PHE A 268 -10.47 -6.27 10.11
N HIS A 269 -9.43 -5.59 10.60
CA HIS A 269 -8.04 -6.06 10.57
C HIS A 269 -7.48 -6.19 11.99
N GLN A 270 -6.70 -7.24 12.21
CA GLN A 270 -5.87 -7.34 13.42
C GLN A 270 -4.46 -6.81 13.10
N VAL A 271 -4.02 -5.84 13.89
CA VAL A 271 -2.81 -5.06 13.63
C VAL A 271 -1.88 -5.01 14.82
N ALA A 272 -0.62 -4.70 14.55
CA ALA A 272 0.37 -4.31 15.56
C ALA A 272 1.04 -3.00 15.13
N ASN A 273 1.68 -2.30 16.07
CA ASN A 273 2.54 -1.17 15.76
C ASN A 273 3.93 -1.40 16.32
N VAL A 274 4.94 -1.29 15.46
CA VAL A 274 6.34 -1.35 15.84
C VAL A 274 6.99 -0.02 15.51
N GLU A 275 7.74 0.52 16.44
CA GLU A 275 8.47 1.77 16.24
C GLU A 275 9.91 1.67 16.68
N GLY A 276 10.76 2.52 16.08
CA GLY A 276 12.17 2.65 16.46
C GLY A 276 12.69 4.05 16.15
N MET A 277 13.84 4.40 16.69
CA MET A 277 14.54 5.64 16.40
C MET A 277 15.77 5.35 15.53
N LEU A 278 15.84 5.90 14.32
CA LEU A 278 17.02 5.75 13.46
C LEU A 278 18.28 6.21 14.22
N GLN A 279 19.33 5.40 14.14
CA GLN A 279 20.62 5.81 14.72
C GLN A 279 21.30 6.86 13.82
N ASP A 280 22.23 7.60 14.41
CA ASP A 280 22.91 8.68 13.71
C ASP A 280 23.71 8.12 12.49
N GLY A 281 23.58 8.78 11.35
CA GLY A 281 24.17 8.32 10.07
C GLY A 281 23.25 7.44 9.22
N GLU A 282 22.18 6.88 9.79
CA GLU A 282 21.18 6.11 9.02
C GLU A 282 20.09 7.04 8.46
N ASP A 283 19.56 6.68 7.30
CA ASP A 283 18.58 7.44 6.54
C ASP A 283 17.47 6.54 5.94
N VAL A 284 16.66 7.11 5.04
CA VAL A 284 15.59 6.40 4.33
C VAL A 284 16.13 5.23 3.50
N MET A 285 17.30 5.41 2.87
CA MET A 285 17.90 4.38 2.01
C MET A 285 18.46 3.23 2.83
N SER A 286 19.06 3.52 3.98
CA SER A 286 19.49 2.50 4.94
C SER A 286 18.30 1.68 5.44
N LEU A 287 17.20 2.36 5.80
CA LEU A 287 15.97 1.69 6.23
C LEU A 287 15.40 0.81 5.11
N LEU A 288 15.30 1.34 3.88
CA LEU A 288 14.81 0.57 2.74
C LEU A 288 15.68 -0.68 2.53
N THR A 289 16.99 -0.55 2.57
CA THR A 289 17.92 -1.68 2.43
C THR A 289 17.76 -2.71 3.55
N ALA A 290 17.47 -2.28 4.77
CA ALA A 290 17.29 -3.17 5.91
C ALA A 290 15.94 -3.92 5.89
N ALA A 291 14.88 -3.24 5.46
CA ALA A 291 13.50 -3.70 5.64
C ALA A 291 12.84 -4.23 4.37
N PHE A 292 13.31 -3.83 3.18
CA PHE A 292 12.71 -4.25 1.92
C PHE A 292 13.30 -5.59 1.42
N PRO A 293 12.48 -6.49 0.84
CA PRO A 293 11.03 -6.42 0.80
C PRO A 293 10.38 -6.64 2.17
N GLY A 294 9.15 -6.14 2.36
CA GLY A 294 8.46 -6.17 3.65
C GLY A 294 8.19 -7.58 4.15
N GLY A 295 8.37 -7.83 5.45
CA GLY A 295 8.16 -9.15 6.07
C GLY A 295 6.73 -9.68 5.93
N SER A 296 5.73 -8.79 5.90
CA SER A 296 4.31 -9.16 5.77
C SER A 296 3.95 -9.78 4.41
N VAL A 297 4.68 -9.43 3.35
CA VAL A 297 4.41 -9.86 1.97
C VAL A 297 5.37 -10.91 1.43
N THR A 298 6.46 -11.20 2.14
CA THR A 298 7.47 -12.19 1.75
C THR A 298 7.19 -13.55 2.40
N GLY A 299 7.95 -13.88 3.40
CA GLY A 299 7.91 -15.11 4.13
C GLY A 299 8.89 -15.09 5.30
N ALA A 300 8.98 -16.19 6.03
CA ALA A 300 9.94 -16.38 7.10
C ALA A 300 10.62 -17.76 6.94
N PRO A 301 11.97 -17.82 6.91
CA PRO A 301 12.88 -16.67 6.91
C PRO A 301 12.75 -15.83 5.64
N LYS A 302 13.21 -14.58 5.71
CA LYS A 302 13.16 -13.63 4.60
C LYS A 302 14.18 -13.94 3.50
N ARG A 303 15.20 -14.77 3.84
CA ARG A 303 16.28 -15.27 2.99
C ARG A 303 16.39 -16.77 3.12
#